data_49dd6ac7d4c43f03083dbf6a8d17beed
#
_entry.id   49dd6ac7d4c43f03083dbf6a8d17beed
#
_cell.length_a   1.000
_cell.length_b   1.000
_cell.length_c   1.000
_cell.angle_alpha   90.00
_cell.angle_beta   90.00
_cell.angle_gamma   90.00
#
_symmetry.space_group_name_H-M   'P 1'
#
loop_
_entity.id
_entity.type
_entity.pdbx_description
1 polymer ?
#
loop_
_entity_poly.entity_id
_entity_poly.type
_entity_poly.pdbx_seq_one_letter_code
_entity_poly.pdbx_strand_id
1 'polypeptide(L)'
;AEYFRDQGKDVLLMMDSLTRFSMAQREIGLASGEPPVTRGYPPSVYSEMPKLLERAGMSDRGSITGLYTVLVDGDDFNEPITDTARSILDGHIMLSRKLGHKNHYPAIDVLQSISRCMSQIVTKEHKKAAGRLKTVLATYNEAEDLINIGAYKSGSNRNIDYAIYKIDAVNRFLMQQTDEKFSFEEELQELIVLFADYD
;
A
#
# COMPACT_ATOMS: atom_id res chain seq x y z
N ALA A 1 -15.61 -3.63 17.53
CA ALA A 1 -15.64 -4.30 16.22
C ALA A 1 -16.21 -5.73 16.37
N GLU A 2 -15.59 -6.59 17.18
CA GLU A 2 -16.00 -8.00 17.37
C GLU A 2 -17.48 -8.18 17.74
N TYR A 3 -18.00 -7.34 18.65
CA TYR A 3 -19.42 -7.36 19.03
C TYR A 3 -20.37 -7.21 17.81
N PHE A 4 -20.05 -6.36 16.86
CA PHE A 4 -20.85 -6.19 15.65
C PHE A 4 -20.62 -7.31 14.64
N ARG A 5 -19.39 -7.80 14.49
CA ARG A 5 -19.07 -8.98 13.68
C ARG A 5 -19.88 -10.19 14.12
N ASP A 6 -19.95 -10.44 15.44
CA ASP A 6 -20.64 -11.58 16.00
C ASP A 6 -22.18 -11.50 15.85
N GLN A 7 -22.68 -10.32 15.46
CA GLN A 7 -24.08 -10.10 15.03
C GLN A 7 -24.28 -10.27 13.51
N GLY A 8 -23.27 -10.76 12.79
CA GLY A 8 -23.35 -10.98 11.34
C GLY A 8 -23.12 -9.73 10.49
N LYS A 9 -22.46 -8.71 11.03
CA LYS A 9 -22.16 -7.46 10.30
C LYS A 9 -20.76 -7.45 9.70
N ASP A 10 -20.61 -6.75 8.59
CA ASP A 10 -19.32 -6.38 8.04
C ASP A 10 -18.87 -5.06 8.66
N VAL A 11 -17.73 -5.10 9.34
CA VAL A 11 -17.22 -3.99 10.16
C VAL A 11 -15.94 -3.44 9.54
N LEU A 12 -15.88 -2.13 9.34
CA LEU A 12 -14.64 -1.43 9.04
C LEU A 12 -14.04 -0.89 10.35
N LEU A 13 -12.87 -1.43 10.72
CA LEU A 13 -12.09 -0.97 11.86
C LEU A 13 -10.95 -0.06 11.37
N MET A 14 -10.90 1.15 11.86
CA MET A 14 -9.82 2.09 11.59
C MET A 14 -9.06 2.36 12.89
N MET A 15 -7.73 2.18 12.86
CA MET A 15 -6.87 2.40 14.02
C MET A 15 -5.67 3.27 13.65
N ASP A 16 -5.58 4.43 14.30
CA ASP A 16 -4.44 5.34 14.19
C ASP A 16 -3.76 5.45 15.57
N SER A 17 -2.66 4.77 15.81
CA SER A 17 -1.83 3.96 14.92
C SER A 17 -1.26 2.73 15.63
N LEU A 18 -0.79 1.75 14.89
CA LEU A 18 -0.03 0.61 15.45
C LEU A 18 1.29 1.08 16.10
N THR A 19 1.89 2.12 15.59
CA THR A 19 3.10 2.72 16.17
C THR A 19 2.85 3.22 17.60
N ARG A 20 1.73 3.90 17.86
CA ARG A 20 1.34 4.34 19.20
C ARG A 20 1.03 3.18 20.14
N PHE A 21 0.34 2.15 19.62
CA PHE A 21 0.13 0.91 20.37
C PHE A 21 1.46 0.28 20.79
N SER A 22 2.41 0.17 19.85
CA SER A 22 3.72 -0.42 20.10
C SER A 22 4.55 0.40 21.12
N MET A 23 4.45 1.74 21.06
CA MET A 23 5.09 2.63 22.05
C MET A 23 4.51 2.43 23.43
N ALA A 24 3.18 2.36 23.57
CA ALA A 24 2.53 2.11 24.86
C ALA A 24 2.91 0.73 25.42
N GLN A 25 2.90 -0.30 24.58
CA GLN A 25 3.31 -1.65 25.00
C GLN A 25 4.81 -1.70 25.38
N ARG A 26 5.66 -0.92 24.71
CA ARG A 26 7.06 -0.76 25.07
C ARG A 26 7.21 -0.20 26.48
N GLU A 27 6.49 0.85 26.84
CA GLU A 27 6.53 1.42 28.18
C GLU A 27 6.07 0.43 29.25
N ILE A 28 5.00 -0.33 28.97
CA ILE A 28 4.49 -1.36 29.89
C ILE A 28 5.55 -2.47 30.09
N GLY A 29 6.11 -2.99 29.01
CA GLY A 29 7.11 -4.05 29.06
C GLY A 29 8.37 -3.64 29.81
N LEU A 30 8.92 -2.46 29.51
CA LEU A 30 10.10 -1.92 30.20
C LEU A 30 9.83 -1.68 31.70
N ALA A 31 8.65 -1.14 32.05
CA ALA A 31 8.24 -0.94 33.44
C ALA A 31 8.06 -2.27 34.18
N SER A 32 7.72 -3.33 33.49
CA SER A 32 7.59 -4.69 34.02
C SER A 32 8.96 -5.43 34.11
N GLY A 33 10.06 -4.80 33.73
CA GLY A 33 11.40 -5.35 33.81
C GLY A 33 11.82 -6.19 32.59
N GLU A 34 11.10 -6.13 31.48
CA GLU A 34 11.56 -6.79 30.26
C GLU A 34 12.80 -6.09 29.69
N PRO A 35 13.79 -6.83 29.18
CA PRO A 35 14.94 -6.22 28.54
C PRO A 35 14.56 -5.61 27.19
N PRO A 36 15.08 -4.41 26.86
CA PRO A 36 14.93 -3.86 25.51
C PRO A 36 15.73 -4.70 24.51
N VAL A 37 15.13 -4.97 23.34
CA VAL A 37 15.76 -5.66 22.23
C VAL A 37 15.90 -4.72 21.02
N THR A 38 15.38 -5.04 19.88
CA THR A 38 15.55 -4.25 18.66
C THR A 38 14.94 -2.84 18.80
N ARG A 39 15.76 -1.81 18.61
CA ARG A 39 15.37 -0.38 18.75
C ARG A 39 14.69 -0.04 20.08
N GLY A 40 15.02 -0.77 21.13
CA GLY A 40 14.49 -0.53 22.47
C GLY A 40 13.08 -1.06 22.72
N TYR A 41 12.51 -1.82 21.79
CA TYR A 41 11.24 -2.51 22.00
C TYR A 41 11.47 -3.84 22.76
N PRO A 42 10.71 -4.11 23.84
CA PRO A 42 10.78 -5.39 24.54
C PRO A 42 10.07 -6.51 23.76
N PRO A 43 10.33 -7.79 24.09
CA PRO A 43 9.74 -8.94 23.42
C PRO A 43 8.20 -8.94 23.40
N SER A 44 7.57 -8.41 24.45
CA SER A 44 6.11 -8.35 24.56
C SER A 44 5.44 -7.57 23.42
N VAL A 45 6.10 -6.55 22.86
CA VAL A 45 5.57 -5.80 21.73
C VAL A 45 5.34 -6.72 20.51
N TYR A 46 6.32 -7.59 20.22
CA TYR A 46 6.28 -8.51 19.10
C TYR A 46 5.32 -9.70 19.32
N SER A 47 5.02 -10.03 20.58
CA SER A 47 4.05 -11.07 20.90
C SER A 47 2.60 -10.56 20.96
N GLU A 48 2.38 -9.29 21.31
CA GLU A 48 1.05 -8.71 21.42
C GLU A 48 0.53 -8.16 20.07
N MET A 49 1.40 -7.66 19.20
CA MET A 49 0.99 -7.12 17.91
C MET A 49 0.28 -8.15 17.02
N PRO A 50 0.78 -9.39 16.82
CA PRO A 50 0.05 -10.42 16.08
C PRO A 50 -1.32 -10.71 16.68
N LYS A 51 -1.41 -10.85 18.01
CA LYS A 51 -2.68 -11.11 18.71
C LYS A 51 -3.72 -10.01 18.44
N LEU A 52 -3.28 -8.76 18.40
CA LEU A 52 -4.15 -7.64 18.08
C LEU A 52 -4.63 -7.68 16.62
N LEU A 53 -3.71 -7.91 15.68
CA LEU A 53 -3.98 -7.84 14.25
C LEU A 53 -4.83 -9.04 13.77
N GLU A 54 -4.60 -10.23 14.31
CA GLU A 54 -5.36 -11.44 13.97
C GLU A 54 -6.82 -11.44 14.47
N ARG A 55 -7.20 -10.47 15.28
CA ARG A 55 -8.62 -10.27 15.69
C ARG A 55 -9.49 -9.72 14.56
N ALA A 56 -8.89 -9.05 13.58
CA ALA A 56 -9.57 -8.70 12.34
C ALA A 56 -9.70 -9.92 11.42
N GLY A 57 -10.57 -9.83 10.41
CA GLY A 57 -10.78 -10.88 9.43
C GLY A 57 -12.18 -11.43 9.42
N MET A 58 -12.34 -12.54 8.71
CA MET A 58 -13.61 -13.27 8.58
C MET A 58 -13.90 -14.11 9.81
N SER A 59 -15.18 -14.23 10.15
CA SER A 59 -15.69 -15.21 11.12
C SER A 59 -16.79 -16.06 10.47
N ASP A 60 -17.40 -16.94 11.26
CA ASP A 60 -18.56 -17.73 10.84
C ASP A 60 -19.84 -16.91 10.61
N ARG A 61 -19.89 -15.66 11.07
CA ARG A 61 -21.08 -14.81 11.05
C ARG A 61 -20.90 -13.51 10.28
N GLY A 62 -19.76 -12.85 10.43
CA GLY A 62 -19.49 -11.55 9.84
C GLY A 62 -18.00 -11.32 9.61
N SER A 63 -17.61 -10.09 9.30
CA SER A 63 -16.23 -9.76 9.02
C SER A 63 -15.74 -8.47 9.72
N ILE A 64 -14.44 -8.37 9.92
CA ILE A 64 -13.76 -7.12 10.30
C ILE A 64 -12.67 -6.84 9.27
N THR A 65 -12.84 -5.76 8.51
CA THR A 65 -11.77 -5.21 7.67
C THR A 65 -10.99 -4.18 8.48
N GLY A 66 -9.71 -4.45 8.75
CA GLY A 66 -8.83 -3.57 9.52
C GLY A 66 -8.02 -2.64 8.63
N LEU A 67 -8.10 -1.32 8.87
CA LEU A 67 -7.19 -0.32 8.33
C LEU A 67 -6.34 0.24 9.46
N TYR A 68 -5.05 -0.06 9.42
CA TYR A 68 -4.08 0.33 10.45
C TYR A 68 -3.08 1.30 9.87
N THR A 69 -2.90 2.46 10.52
CA THR A 69 -1.79 3.35 10.17
C THR A 69 -0.52 2.94 10.90
N VAL A 70 0.61 3.05 10.21
CA VAL A 70 1.95 2.85 10.76
C VAL A 70 2.77 4.09 10.42
N LEU A 71 3.32 4.74 11.45
CA LEU A 71 4.20 5.90 11.27
C LEU A 71 5.63 5.40 11.11
N VAL A 72 6.24 5.76 10.00
CA VAL A 72 7.61 5.35 9.64
C VAL A 72 8.55 6.54 9.82
N ASP A 73 9.51 6.44 10.72
CA ASP A 73 10.50 7.47 10.94
C ASP A 73 11.57 7.46 9.86
N GLY A 74 11.82 8.63 9.26
CA GLY A 74 12.90 8.82 8.29
C GLY A 74 12.78 7.97 7.01
N ASP A 75 11.57 7.55 6.65
CA ASP A 75 11.29 6.65 5.51
C ASP A 75 12.01 5.28 5.62
N ASP A 76 12.35 4.86 6.85
CA ASP A 76 12.96 3.54 7.12
C ASP A 76 11.90 2.45 7.24
N PHE A 77 11.45 1.93 6.11
CA PHE A 77 10.45 0.85 6.02
C PHE A 77 10.95 -0.51 6.56
N ASN A 78 12.22 -0.62 6.93
CA ASN A 78 12.79 -1.79 7.60
C ASN A 78 12.80 -1.66 9.12
N GLU A 79 12.18 -0.62 9.65
CA GLU A 79 11.95 -0.46 11.08
C GLU A 79 11.13 -1.66 11.62
N PRO A 80 11.49 -2.20 12.82
CA PRO A 80 10.93 -3.47 13.32
C PRO A 80 9.42 -3.52 13.42
N ILE A 81 8.75 -2.41 13.81
CA ILE A 81 7.29 -2.36 13.94
C ILE A 81 6.63 -2.42 12.57
N THR A 82 7.16 -1.67 11.62
CA THR A 82 6.69 -1.66 10.22
C THR A 82 6.87 -3.02 9.57
N ASP A 83 8.04 -3.63 9.74
CA ASP A 83 8.34 -4.96 9.18
C ASP A 83 7.45 -6.05 9.78
N THR A 84 7.26 -6.02 11.11
CA THR A 84 6.36 -6.95 11.80
C THR A 84 4.92 -6.79 11.30
N ALA A 85 4.41 -5.56 11.20
CA ALA A 85 3.05 -5.31 10.68
C ALA A 85 2.89 -5.82 9.25
N ARG A 86 3.85 -5.53 8.37
CA ARG A 86 3.85 -6.01 6.97
C ARG A 86 3.90 -7.54 6.86
N SER A 87 4.54 -8.22 7.79
CA SER A 87 4.61 -9.69 7.78
C SER A 87 3.27 -10.35 8.12
N ILE A 88 2.43 -9.70 8.91
CA ILE A 88 1.16 -10.23 9.41
C ILE A 88 -0.01 -9.83 8.50
N LEU A 89 -0.06 -8.58 8.05
CA LEU A 89 -1.19 -8.00 7.32
C LEU A 89 -1.29 -8.54 5.88
N ASP A 90 -2.51 -8.54 5.33
CA ASP A 90 -2.81 -8.99 3.97
C ASP A 90 -2.34 -8.04 2.86
N GLY A 91 -1.83 -6.89 3.23
CA GLY A 91 -1.26 -5.92 2.31
C GLY A 91 -0.89 -4.62 3.01
N HIS A 92 -0.26 -3.73 2.26
CA HIS A 92 0.08 -2.40 2.74
C HIS A 92 0.03 -1.38 1.61
N ILE A 93 -0.35 -0.17 1.95
CA ILE A 93 -0.38 1.00 1.08
C ILE A 93 0.74 1.93 1.53
N MET A 94 1.74 2.14 0.66
CA MET A 94 2.89 2.98 0.95
C MET A 94 2.62 4.42 0.50
N LEU A 95 2.84 5.37 1.40
CA LEU A 95 2.79 6.80 1.08
C LEU A 95 4.21 7.32 0.87
N SER A 96 4.43 8.06 -0.22
CA SER A 96 5.73 8.57 -0.64
C SER A 96 5.83 10.08 -0.50
N ARG A 97 6.79 10.58 0.28
CA ARG A 97 7.10 12.02 0.33
C ARG A 97 7.54 12.55 -1.04
N LYS A 98 8.27 11.73 -1.83
CA LYS A 98 8.71 12.10 -3.18
C LYS A 98 7.53 12.42 -4.09
N LEU A 99 6.45 11.64 -4.01
CA LEU A 99 5.21 11.90 -4.76
C LEU A 99 4.51 13.16 -4.23
N GLY A 100 4.41 13.33 -2.92
CA GLY A 100 3.86 14.54 -2.31
C GLY A 100 4.62 15.81 -2.73
N HIS A 101 5.95 15.79 -2.79
CA HIS A 101 6.76 16.90 -3.28
C HIS A 101 6.53 17.20 -4.76
N LYS A 102 6.12 16.21 -5.56
CA LYS A 102 5.71 16.38 -6.97
C LYS A 102 4.24 16.84 -7.12
N ASN A 103 3.55 17.14 -6.03
CA ASN A 103 2.11 17.44 -6.00
C ASN A 103 1.24 16.32 -6.58
N HIS A 104 1.69 15.07 -6.44
CA HIS A 104 0.95 13.88 -6.84
C HIS A 104 0.15 13.37 -5.63
N TYR A 105 -1.17 13.57 -5.65
CA TYR A 105 -2.06 13.18 -4.58
C TYR A 105 -3.23 12.34 -5.12
N PRO A 106 -3.65 11.28 -4.36
CA PRO A 106 -3.00 10.78 -3.14
C PRO A 106 -1.55 10.32 -3.39
N ALA A 107 -0.67 10.55 -2.42
CA ALA A 107 0.76 10.27 -2.56
C ALA A 107 1.09 8.77 -2.39
N ILE A 108 0.32 7.91 -3.04
CA ILE A 108 0.42 6.44 -2.95
C ILE A 108 1.49 5.93 -3.93
N ASP A 109 2.51 5.27 -3.39
CA ASP A 109 3.49 4.55 -4.21
C ASP A 109 2.97 3.16 -4.57
N VAL A 110 2.46 3.03 -5.78
CA VAL A 110 1.85 1.79 -6.29
C VAL A 110 2.87 0.66 -6.41
N LEU A 111 4.14 0.96 -6.73
CA LEU A 111 5.18 -0.04 -6.89
C LEU A 111 5.65 -0.62 -5.55
N GLN A 112 5.62 0.18 -4.49
CA GLN A 112 5.95 -0.24 -3.13
C GLN A 112 4.76 -0.82 -2.37
N SER A 113 3.54 -0.66 -2.89
CA SER A 113 2.32 -1.16 -2.26
C SER A 113 2.01 -2.59 -2.70
N ILE A 114 1.49 -3.40 -1.77
CA ILE A 114 1.20 -4.83 -1.99
C ILE A 114 -0.20 -5.17 -1.50
N SER A 115 -0.91 -5.98 -2.27
CA SER A 115 -2.11 -6.71 -1.84
C SER A 115 -1.90 -8.21 -2.06
N ARG A 116 -1.99 -9.01 -1.00
CA ARG A 116 -1.90 -10.48 -1.07
C ARG A 116 -3.20 -11.09 -1.59
N CYS A 117 -4.33 -10.40 -1.36
CA CYS A 117 -5.66 -10.89 -1.72
C CYS A 117 -6.05 -10.56 -3.17
N MET A 118 -5.43 -9.58 -3.80
CA MET A 118 -5.85 -9.08 -5.11
C MET A 118 -6.03 -10.20 -6.16
N SER A 119 -5.11 -11.15 -6.21
CA SER A 119 -5.16 -12.23 -7.20
C SER A 119 -6.36 -13.18 -7.06
N GLN A 120 -7.03 -13.18 -5.91
CA GLN A 120 -8.16 -14.04 -5.58
C GLN A 120 -9.52 -13.34 -5.80
N ILE A 121 -9.54 -12.00 -5.74
CA ILE A 121 -10.78 -11.20 -5.73
C ILE A 121 -11.04 -10.43 -7.03
N VAL A 122 -10.03 -10.28 -7.91
CA VAL A 122 -10.17 -9.51 -9.14
C VAL A 122 -10.33 -10.40 -10.37
N THR A 123 -10.95 -9.85 -11.43
CA THR A 123 -11.04 -10.51 -12.74
C THR A 123 -9.67 -10.61 -13.42
N LYS A 124 -9.56 -11.49 -14.42
CA LYS A 124 -8.33 -11.61 -15.22
C LYS A 124 -7.97 -10.31 -15.96
N GLU A 125 -9.00 -9.60 -16.44
CA GLU A 125 -8.84 -8.31 -17.13
C GLU A 125 -8.31 -7.24 -16.20
N HIS A 126 -8.90 -7.11 -15.01
CA HIS A 126 -8.42 -6.22 -13.96
C HIS A 126 -6.95 -6.51 -13.62
N LYS A 127 -6.62 -7.79 -13.35
CA LYS A 127 -5.25 -8.20 -13.03
C LYS A 127 -4.27 -7.87 -14.15
N LYS A 128 -4.68 -8.07 -15.44
CA LYS A 128 -3.86 -7.76 -16.62
C LYS A 128 -3.60 -6.25 -16.71
N ALA A 129 -4.64 -5.42 -16.58
CA ALA A 129 -4.53 -3.97 -16.63
C ALA A 129 -3.68 -3.39 -15.49
N ALA A 130 -3.88 -3.85 -14.25
CA ALA A 130 -3.06 -3.46 -13.10
C ALA A 130 -1.59 -3.89 -13.26
N GLY A 131 -1.33 -5.05 -13.85
CA GLY A 131 0.04 -5.51 -14.18
C GLY A 131 0.71 -4.59 -15.19
N ARG A 132 -0.01 -4.18 -16.23
CA ARG A 132 0.49 -3.24 -17.26
C ARG A 132 0.81 -1.86 -16.67
N LEU A 133 -0.07 -1.34 -15.81
CA LEU A 133 0.16 -0.09 -15.08
C LEU A 133 1.48 -0.15 -14.29
N LYS A 134 1.68 -1.20 -13.51
CA LYS A 134 2.92 -1.40 -12.75
C LYS A 134 4.15 -1.50 -13.67
N THR A 135 4.03 -2.21 -14.80
CA THR A 135 5.12 -2.32 -15.77
C THR A 135 5.49 -0.96 -16.36
N VAL A 136 4.51 -0.13 -16.74
CA VAL A 136 4.76 1.22 -17.27
C VAL A 136 5.45 2.08 -16.23
N LEU A 137 4.96 2.10 -14.98
CA LEU A 137 5.59 2.85 -13.89
C LEU A 137 7.03 2.41 -13.63
N ALA A 138 7.26 1.09 -13.53
CA ALA A 138 8.61 0.55 -13.28
C ALA A 138 9.57 0.90 -14.42
N THR A 139 9.17 0.65 -15.67
CA THR A 139 9.99 0.94 -16.85
C THR A 139 10.32 2.44 -16.96
N TYR A 140 9.33 3.31 -16.70
CA TYR A 140 9.55 4.74 -16.72
C TYR A 140 10.52 5.18 -15.62
N ASN A 141 10.34 4.70 -14.38
CA ASN A 141 11.20 5.04 -13.25
C ASN A 141 12.66 4.59 -13.48
N GLU A 142 12.87 3.42 -14.08
CA GLU A 142 14.21 2.92 -14.42
C GLU A 142 14.89 3.79 -15.48
N ALA A 143 14.12 4.39 -16.39
CA ALA A 143 14.64 5.22 -17.47
C ALA A 143 14.58 6.73 -17.15
N GLU A 144 13.96 7.16 -16.03
CA GLU A 144 13.68 8.58 -15.71
C GLU A 144 14.93 9.45 -15.80
N ASP A 145 16.05 8.99 -15.27
CA ASP A 145 17.31 9.76 -15.29
C ASP A 145 17.86 9.93 -16.72
N LEU A 146 17.81 8.86 -17.52
CA LEU A 146 18.27 8.92 -18.92
C LEU A 146 17.40 9.83 -19.78
N ILE A 147 16.08 9.84 -19.51
CA ILE A 147 15.12 10.70 -20.19
C ILE A 147 15.37 12.16 -19.80
N ASN A 148 15.52 12.45 -18.51
CA ASN A 148 15.68 13.82 -18.00
C ASN A 148 16.97 14.50 -18.46
N ILE A 149 18.08 13.75 -18.57
CA ILE A 149 19.35 14.29 -19.11
C ILE A 149 19.42 14.26 -20.64
N GLY A 150 18.37 13.81 -21.32
CA GLY A 150 18.32 13.75 -22.79
C GLY A 150 19.24 12.67 -23.41
N ALA A 151 19.69 11.70 -22.62
CA ALA A 151 20.52 10.60 -23.08
C ALA A 151 19.73 9.44 -23.73
N TYR A 152 18.44 9.35 -23.45
CA TYR A 152 17.57 8.35 -24.08
C TYR A 152 17.26 8.73 -25.53
N LYS A 153 17.44 7.78 -26.44
CA LYS A 153 17.10 7.95 -27.86
C LYS A 153 15.82 7.18 -28.19
N SER A 154 14.78 7.89 -28.60
CA SER A 154 13.52 7.26 -29.04
C SER A 154 13.75 6.23 -30.14
N GLY A 155 13.04 5.11 -30.05
CA GLY A 155 13.16 3.95 -30.93
C GLY A 155 14.23 2.94 -30.51
N SER A 156 15.05 3.23 -29.48
CA SER A 156 16.09 2.30 -29.01
C SER A 156 15.54 1.17 -28.13
N ASN A 157 14.43 1.40 -27.45
CA ASN A 157 13.75 0.39 -26.62
C ASN A 157 12.23 0.57 -26.64
N ARG A 158 11.52 -0.38 -27.23
CA ARG A 158 10.06 -0.33 -27.39
C ARG A 158 9.31 -0.19 -26.05
N ASN A 159 9.79 -0.82 -24.97
CA ASN A 159 9.14 -0.75 -23.67
C ASN A 159 9.28 0.65 -23.04
N ILE A 160 10.45 1.26 -23.18
CA ILE A 160 10.69 2.62 -22.67
C ILE A 160 9.88 3.62 -23.51
N ASP A 161 9.85 3.50 -24.83
CA ASP A 161 9.02 4.36 -25.69
C ASP A 161 7.55 4.29 -25.30
N TYR A 162 7.03 3.08 -25.05
CA TYR A 162 5.66 2.89 -24.60
C TYR A 162 5.43 3.49 -23.20
N ALA A 163 6.37 3.32 -22.28
CA ALA A 163 6.27 3.91 -20.95
C ALA A 163 6.25 5.45 -21.01
N ILE A 164 7.09 6.07 -21.83
CA ILE A 164 7.10 7.54 -22.08
C ILE A 164 5.74 7.98 -22.66
N TYR A 165 5.18 7.24 -23.60
CA TYR A 165 3.89 7.56 -24.20
C TYR A 165 2.72 7.49 -23.20
N LYS A 166 2.76 6.54 -22.25
CA LYS A 166 1.65 6.29 -21.31
C LYS A 166 1.77 7.01 -19.97
N ILE A 167 2.95 7.46 -19.56
CA ILE A 167 3.19 7.91 -18.17
C ILE A 167 2.27 9.05 -17.73
N ASP A 168 1.97 10.00 -18.61
CA ASP A 168 1.10 11.13 -18.27
C ASP A 168 -0.35 10.68 -18.03
N ALA A 169 -0.83 9.72 -18.83
CA ALA A 169 -2.17 9.15 -18.65
C ALA A 169 -2.24 8.29 -17.37
N VAL A 170 -1.19 7.52 -17.08
CA VAL A 170 -1.08 6.73 -15.84
C VAL A 170 -1.05 7.66 -14.61
N ASN A 171 -0.25 8.72 -14.63
CA ASN A 171 -0.21 9.67 -13.53
C ASN A 171 -1.56 10.37 -13.32
N ARG A 172 -2.26 10.72 -14.39
CA ARG A 172 -3.61 11.31 -14.31
C ARG A 172 -4.61 10.34 -13.68
N PHE A 173 -4.58 9.07 -14.05
CA PHE A 173 -5.40 8.02 -13.44
C PHE A 173 -5.11 7.82 -11.95
N LEU A 174 -3.85 7.96 -11.52
CA LEU A 174 -3.44 7.78 -10.14
C LEU A 174 -3.65 9.02 -9.25
N MET A 175 -3.97 10.16 -9.84
CA MET A 175 -4.22 11.41 -9.11
C MET A 175 -5.72 11.66 -8.98
N GLN A 176 -6.12 12.16 -7.80
CA GLN A 176 -7.51 12.50 -7.52
C GLN A 176 -7.56 13.77 -6.65
N GLN A 177 -8.42 14.70 -7.00
CA GLN A 177 -8.66 15.89 -6.18
C GLN A 177 -9.56 15.53 -4.99
N THR A 178 -9.53 16.37 -3.95
CA THR A 178 -10.29 16.10 -2.71
C THR A 178 -11.80 16.16 -2.88
N ASP A 179 -12.29 16.81 -3.91
CA ASP A 179 -13.71 16.96 -4.26
C ASP A 179 -14.19 15.97 -5.33
N GLU A 180 -13.28 15.24 -5.97
CA GLU A 180 -13.61 14.19 -6.93
C GLU A 180 -14.04 12.90 -6.24
N LYS A 181 -15.03 12.24 -6.83
CA LYS A 181 -15.55 10.94 -6.35
C LYS A 181 -15.81 10.04 -7.54
N PHE A 182 -15.26 8.84 -7.47
CA PHE A 182 -15.44 7.80 -8.47
C PHE A 182 -15.99 6.54 -7.80
N SER A 183 -16.80 5.78 -8.52
CA SER A 183 -17.16 4.44 -8.10
C SER A 183 -16.06 3.45 -8.46
N PHE A 184 -16.03 2.30 -7.80
CA PHE A 184 -15.08 1.23 -8.12
C PHE A 184 -15.22 0.76 -9.57
N GLU A 185 -16.45 0.70 -10.08
CA GLU A 185 -16.75 0.28 -11.44
C GLU A 185 -16.22 1.27 -12.49
N GLU A 186 -16.36 2.57 -12.24
CA GLU A 186 -15.81 3.62 -13.11
C GLU A 186 -14.28 3.55 -13.17
N GLU A 187 -13.61 3.48 -12.02
CA GLU A 187 -12.16 3.36 -11.92
C GLU A 187 -11.63 2.08 -12.60
N LEU A 188 -12.32 0.95 -12.40
CA LEU A 188 -11.96 -0.30 -13.04
C LEU A 188 -12.07 -0.21 -14.57
N GLN A 189 -13.14 0.38 -15.06
CA GLN A 189 -13.34 0.56 -16.50
C GLN A 189 -12.29 1.49 -17.09
N GLU A 190 -11.95 2.59 -16.41
CA GLU A 190 -10.91 3.52 -16.83
C GLU A 190 -9.53 2.83 -16.89
N LEU A 191 -9.19 2.04 -15.86
CA LEU A 191 -7.96 1.25 -15.83
C LEU A 191 -7.85 0.28 -17.02
N ILE A 192 -8.94 -0.41 -17.36
CA ILE A 192 -8.98 -1.36 -18.49
C ILE A 192 -8.81 -0.60 -19.82
N VAL A 193 -9.53 0.49 -20.01
CA VAL A 193 -9.47 1.31 -21.22
C VAL A 193 -8.10 1.94 -21.42
N LEU A 194 -7.43 2.35 -20.33
CA LEU A 194 -6.10 2.95 -20.35
C LEU A 194 -5.07 2.06 -21.09
N PHE A 195 -5.26 0.75 -21.06
CA PHE A 195 -4.36 -0.23 -21.66
C PHE A 195 -5.01 -1.08 -22.77
N ALA A 196 -6.11 -0.63 -23.36
CA ALA A 196 -6.78 -1.34 -24.45
C ALA A 196 -5.93 -1.44 -25.72
N ASP A 197 -4.98 -0.54 -25.90
CA ASP A 197 -4.05 -0.47 -27.04
C ASP A 197 -2.75 -1.27 -26.84
N TYR A 198 -2.64 -1.96 -25.70
CA TYR A 198 -1.45 -2.78 -25.37
C TYR A 198 -1.65 -4.22 -25.88
N ASP A 199 -1.10 -4.57 -27.01
CA ASP A 199 -0.94 -5.93 -27.53
C ASP A 199 0.54 -6.28 -27.79
#